data_9493f4ebe0ecc325b1bf4388f1a5df4e
#
_entry.id   9493f4ebe0ecc325b1bf4388f1a5df4e
#
_cell.length_a   1.000
_cell.length_b   1.000
_cell.length_c   1.000
_cell.angle_alpha   90.00
_cell.angle_beta   90.00
_cell.angle_gamma   90.00
#
_symmetry.space_group_name_H-M   'P 1'
#
loop_
_entity.id
_entity.type
_entity.pdbx_description
1 polymer ?
#
loop_
_entity_poly.entity_id
_entity_poly.type
_entity_poly.pdbx_seq_one_letter_code
_entity_poly.pdbx_strand_id
1 'polypeptide(L)'
;MKRLLIIFVVAVSACKPPTPAEQMDSIQSWLATAELVGEAWLRHTTPDKYSRQTLELSRETLLQISSDLLKSPPHSVDSASLDSILTRSRVSVAQMARLIQAKDAPDFGRQLDSLRADQKLVKQLSDSIESRQ
;
A
#
# COMPACT_ATOMS: atom_id res chain seq x y z
N MET A 1 -26.52 -9.60 28.62
CA MET A 1 -26.38 -8.14 28.63
C MET A 1 -25.01 -7.64 29.07
N LYS A 2 -24.32 -8.33 29.96
CA LYS A 2 -22.96 -7.94 30.36
C LYS A 2 -21.89 -8.14 29.25
N ARG A 3 -22.18 -8.96 28.25
CA ARG A 3 -21.23 -9.25 27.15
C ARG A 3 -21.17 -8.12 26.09
N LEU A 4 -22.20 -7.29 26.00
CA LEU A 4 -22.24 -6.15 25.07
C LEU A 4 -21.39 -4.96 25.54
N LEU A 5 -21.19 -4.80 26.83
CA LEU A 5 -20.39 -3.74 27.43
C LEU A 5 -18.90 -3.95 27.21
N ILE A 6 -18.44 -5.22 27.14
CA ILE A 6 -17.03 -5.55 26.93
C ILE A 6 -16.58 -5.26 25.52
N ILE A 7 -17.49 -5.43 24.53
CA ILE A 7 -17.19 -5.15 23.11
C ILE A 7 -17.04 -3.64 22.88
N PHE A 8 -17.76 -2.82 23.61
CA PHE A 8 -17.70 -1.36 23.50
C PHE A 8 -16.38 -0.78 24.01
N VAL A 9 -15.80 -1.40 25.05
CA VAL A 9 -14.54 -0.95 25.65
C VAL A 9 -13.34 -1.26 24.73
N VAL A 10 -13.41 -2.37 23.97
CA VAL A 10 -12.35 -2.72 23.01
C VAL A 10 -12.35 -1.77 21.81
N ALA A 11 -13.52 -1.28 21.38
CA ALA A 11 -13.62 -0.32 20.27
C ALA A 11 -13.00 1.04 20.62
N VAL A 12 -13.06 1.48 21.88
CA VAL A 12 -12.49 2.76 22.32
C VAL A 12 -10.97 2.72 22.42
N SER A 13 -10.38 1.55 22.72
CA SER A 13 -8.92 1.40 22.78
C SER A 13 -8.24 1.33 21.41
N ALA A 14 -9.02 1.18 20.31
CA ALA A 14 -8.51 1.16 18.94
C ALA A 14 -8.37 2.56 18.32
N CYS A 15 -8.71 3.63 19.04
CA CYS A 15 -8.72 5.02 18.52
C CYS A 15 -7.37 5.75 18.62
N LYS A 16 -6.27 5.07 18.90
CA LYS A 16 -4.95 5.71 18.88
C LYS A 16 -4.50 5.93 17.44
N PRO A 17 -4.01 7.14 17.09
CA PRO A 17 -3.46 7.37 15.77
C PRO A 17 -2.24 6.49 15.53
N PRO A 18 -2.07 5.92 14.32
CA PRO A 18 -0.92 5.08 14.01
C PRO A 18 0.37 5.91 14.03
N THR A 19 1.46 5.28 14.46
CA THR A 19 2.79 5.89 14.40
C THR A 19 3.30 5.90 12.94
N PRO A 20 4.30 6.75 12.60
CA PRO A 20 4.90 6.71 11.27
C PRO A 20 5.44 5.32 10.88
N ALA A 21 6.02 4.58 11.83
CA ALA A 21 6.49 3.22 11.58
C ALA A 21 5.34 2.27 11.23
N GLU A 22 4.22 2.36 11.95
CA GLU A 22 3.02 1.57 11.65
C GLU A 22 2.42 1.93 10.29
N GLN A 23 2.42 3.21 9.93
CA GLN A 23 1.95 3.68 8.63
C GLN A 23 2.82 3.14 7.50
N MET A 24 4.15 3.13 7.68
CA MET A 24 5.09 2.54 6.71
C MET A 24 4.87 1.04 6.56
N ASP A 25 4.63 0.33 7.65
CA ASP A 25 4.31 -1.11 7.61
C ASP A 25 3.01 -1.37 6.83
N SER A 26 2.00 -0.53 7.04
CA SER A 26 0.74 -0.63 6.30
C SER A 26 0.94 -0.39 4.81
N ILE A 27 1.77 0.59 4.44
CA ILE A 27 2.12 0.85 3.04
C ILE A 27 2.79 -0.38 2.44
N GLN A 28 3.77 -0.97 3.12
CA GLN A 28 4.44 -2.18 2.64
C GLN A 28 3.46 -3.33 2.44
N SER A 29 2.52 -3.52 3.36
CA SER A 29 1.49 -4.56 3.26
C SER A 29 0.59 -4.37 2.04
N TRP A 30 0.17 -3.15 1.76
CA TRP A 30 -0.69 -2.87 0.61
C TRP A 30 0.06 -2.98 -0.70
N LEU A 31 1.33 -2.59 -0.75
CA LEU A 31 2.18 -2.81 -1.92
C LEU A 31 2.39 -4.31 -2.19
N ALA A 32 2.61 -5.08 -1.14
CA ALA A 32 2.74 -6.54 -1.24
C ALA A 32 1.44 -7.19 -1.72
N THR A 33 0.29 -6.71 -1.25
CA THR A 33 -1.03 -7.17 -1.70
C THR A 33 -1.21 -6.91 -3.20
N ALA A 34 -0.88 -5.70 -3.66
CA ALA A 34 -0.95 -5.36 -5.08
C ALA A 34 -0.03 -6.25 -5.93
N GLU A 35 1.18 -6.52 -5.44
CA GLU A 35 2.12 -7.42 -6.13
C GLU A 35 1.57 -8.84 -6.24
N LEU A 36 1.06 -9.39 -5.14
CA LEU A 36 0.50 -10.75 -5.12
C LEU A 36 -0.67 -10.89 -6.09
N VAL A 37 -1.57 -9.93 -6.10
CA VAL A 37 -2.70 -9.91 -7.02
C VAL A 37 -2.22 -9.79 -8.46
N GLY A 38 -1.21 -8.95 -8.70
CA GLY A 38 -0.62 -8.78 -10.02
C GLY A 38 0.01 -10.08 -10.55
N GLU A 39 0.78 -10.76 -9.73
CA GLU A 39 1.35 -12.06 -10.09
C GLU A 39 0.27 -13.09 -10.38
N ALA A 40 -0.76 -13.16 -9.53
CA ALA A 40 -1.86 -14.10 -9.68
C ALA A 40 -2.61 -13.86 -10.99
N TRP A 41 -2.82 -12.58 -11.35
CA TRP A 41 -3.47 -12.26 -12.62
C TRP A 41 -2.63 -12.69 -13.82
N LEU A 42 -1.32 -12.44 -13.80
CA LEU A 42 -0.42 -12.87 -14.87
C LEU A 42 -0.38 -14.39 -15.02
N ARG A 43 -0.55 -15.13 -13.94
CA ARG A 43 -0.62 -16.61 -13.94
C ARG A 43 -2.02 -17.14 -14.26
N HIS A 44 -2.97 -16.27 -14.53
CA HIS A 44 -4.38 -16.62 -14.79
C HIS A 44 -5.04 -17.38 -13.63
N THR A 45 -4.62 -17.08 -12.39
CA THR A 45 -5.17 -17.73 -11.18
C THR A 45 -6.25 -16.91 -10.49
N THR A 46 -6.43 -15.65 -10.88
CA THR A 46 -7.48 -14.78 -10.34
C THR A 46 -8.30 -14.14 -11.46
N PRO A 47 -9.63 -13.98 -11.26
CA PRO A 47 -10.49 -13.30 -12.23
C PRO A 47 -10.11 -11.82 -12.41
N ASP A 48 -10.34 -11.29 -13.61
CA ASP A 48 -10.06 -9.89 -13.96
C ASP A 48 -10.75 -8.93 -13.00
N LYS A 49 -12.03 -9.15 -12.73
CA LYS A 49 -12.84 -8.28 -11.88
C LYS A 49 -12.27 -8.19 -10.47
N TYR A 50 -11.95 -9.33 -9.88
CA TYR A 50 -11.37 -9.41 -8.54
C TYR A 50 -10.01 -8.70 -8.48
N SER A 51 -9.14 -8.99 -9.45
CA SER A 51 -7.80 -8.41 -9.53
C SER A 51 -7.88 -6.88 -9.66
N ARG A 52 -8.73 -6.38 -10.53
CA ARG A 52 -8.93 -4.95 -10.74
C ARG A 52 -9.46 -4.26 -9.48
N GLN A 53 -10.49 -4.84 -8.85
CA GLN A 53 -11.08 -4.27 -7.63
C GLN A 53 -10.07 -4.22 -6.48
N THR A 54 -9.26 -5.27 -6.33
CA THR A 54 -8.23 -5.31 -5.28
C THR A 54 -7.14 -4.28 -5.54
N LEU A 55 -6.71 -4.10 -6.79
CA LEU A 55 -5.73 -3.07 -7.15
C LEU A 55 -6.28 -1.66 -6.90
N GLU A 56 -7.53 -1.40 -7.25
CA GLU A 56 -8.17 -0.10 -6.99
C GLU A 56 -8.29 0.18 -5.50
N LEU A 57 -8.67 -0.82 -4.71
CA LEU A 57 -8.71 -0.70 -3.25
C LEU A 57 -7.30 -0.42 -2.68
N SER A 58 -6.29 -1.10 -3.18
CA SER A 58 -4.90 -0.88 -2.78
C SER A 58 -4.48 0.56 -3.08
N ARG A 59 -4.81 1.08 -4.26
CA ARG A 59 -4.50 2.46 -4.64
C ARG A 59 -5.16 3.47 -3.71
N GLU A 60 -6.44 3.30 -3.43
CA GLU A 60 -7.19 4.20 -2.55
C GLU A 60 -6.65 4.18 -1.13
N THR A 61 -6.35 3.00 -0.62
CA THR A 61 -5.81 2.84 0.73
C THR A 61 -4.41 3.43 0.83
N LEU A 62 -3.56 3.20 -0.17
CA LEU A 62 -2.23 3.81 -0.23
C LEU A 62 -2.31 5.34 -0.29
N LEU A 63 -3.27 5.90 -1.02
CA LEU A 63 -3.49 7.34 -1.06
C LEU A 63 -3.84 7.88 0.32
N GLN A 64 -4.74 7.23 1.02
CA GLN A 64 -5.17 7.65 2.36
C GLN A 64 -4.02 7.60 3.36
N ILE A 65 -3.30 6.48 3.42
CA ILE A 65 -2.17 6.31 4.34
C ILE A 65 -1.06 7.30 4.01
N SER A 66 -0.74 7.47 2.73
CA SER A 66 0.29 8.42 2.28
C SER A 66 -0.06 9.85 2.63
N SER A 67 -1.31 10.24 2.43
CA SER A 67 -1.79 11.58 2.79
C SER A 67 -1.62 11.85 4.28
N ASP A 68 -2.00 10.88 5.11
CA ASP A 68 -1.88 11.01 6.56
C ASP A 68 -0.42 11.05 7.01
N LEU A 69 0.43 10.21 6.42
CA LEU A 69 1.85 10.16 6.74
C LEU A 69 2.58 11.46 6.37
N LEU A 70 2.22 12.07 5.23
CA LEU A 70 2.86 13.30 4.75
C LEU A 70 2.40 14.55 5.49
N LYS A 71 1.34 14.49 6.27
CA LYS A 71 0.95 15.59 7.18
C LYS A 71 1.93 15.75 8.33
N SER A 72 2.55 14.65 8.78
CA SER A 72 3.56 14.63 9.83
C SER A 72 4.63 13.61 9.46
N PRO A 73 5.51 13.94 8.48
CA PRO A 73 6.49 12.98 7.99
C PRO A 73 7.53 12.63 9.05
N PRO A 74 8.11 11.42 9.01
CA PRO A 74 9.19 11.04 9.91
C PRO A 74 10.41 11.97 9.71
N HIS A 75 11.04 12.39 10.80
CA HIS A 75 12.20 13.29 10.75
C HIS A 75 13.41 12.68 10.07
N SER A 76 13.52 11.36 10.04
CA SER A 76 14.65 10.62 9.47
C SER A 76 14.59 10.46 7.96
N VAL A 77 13.50 10.91 7.32
CA VAL A 77 13.24 10.71 5.89
C VAL A 77 12.94 12.05 5.23
N ASP A 78 13.52 12.26 4.04
CA ASP A 78 13.18 13.39 3.19
C ASP A 78 11.74 13.24 2.70
N SER A 79 10.88 14.17 3.08
CA SER A 79 9.45 14.11 2.74
C SER A 79 9.21 14.21 1.23
N ALA A 80 10.07 14.92 0.48
CA ALA A 80 9.95 15.01 -0.97
C ALA A 80 10.26 13.66 -1.63
N SER A 81 11.29 12.95 -1.17
CA SER A 81 11.62 11.62 -1.67
C SER A 81 10.53 10.61 -1.34
N LEU A 82 10.00 10.66 -0.13
CA LEU A 82 8.89 9.80 0.31
C LEU A 82 7.65 10.02 -0.55
N ASP A 83 7.25 11.27 -0.75
CA ASP A 83 6.11 11.63 -1.59
C ASP A 83 6.28 11.14 -3.02
N SER A 84 7.47 11.32 -3.59
CA SER A 84 7.80 10.87 -4.95
C SER A 84 7.62 9.36 -5.11
N ILE A 85 8.16 8.56 -4.17
CA ILE A 85 8.07 7.10 -4.21
C ILE A 85 6.62 6.64 -4.06
N LEU A 86 5.89 7.21 -3.11
CA LEU A 86 4.50 6.83 -2.85
C LEU A 86 3.59 7.20 -4.03
N THR A 87 3.83 8.35 -4.66
CA THR A 87 3.10 8.77 -5.85
C THR A 87 3.33 7.81 -7.01
N ARG A 88 4.59 7.44 -7.27
CA ARG A 88 4.93 6.46 -8.33
C ARG A 88 4.26 5.11 -8.06
N SER A 89 4.32 4.63 -6.84
CA SER A 89 3.71 3.35 -6.46
C SER A 89 2.20 3.35 -6.74
N ARG A 90 1.51 4.41 -6.36
CA ARG A 90 0.07 4.55 -6.62
C ARG A 90 -0.24 4.60 -8.11
N VAL A 91 0.59 5.31 -8.88
CA VAL A 91 0.44 5.38 -10.35
C VAL A 91 0.62 3.99 -10.96
N SER A 92 1.63 3.24 -10.52
CA SER A 92 1.85 1.87 -11.00
C SER A 92 0.65 0.97 -10.72
N VAL A 93 0.09 1.02 -9.52
CA VAL A 93 -1.09 0.22 -9.15
C VAL A 93 -2.30 0.62 -10.00
N ALA A 94 -2.52 1.91 -10.21
CA ALA A 94 -3.62 2.41 -11.05
C ALA A 94 -3.46 1.95 -12.50
N GLN A 95 -2.25 1.99 -13.03
CA GLN A 95 -1.96 1.52 -14.40
C GLN A 95 -2.19 0.01 -14.51
N MET A 96 -1.78 -0.76 -13.52
CA MET A 96 -2.03 -2.21 -13.49
C MET A 96 -3.52 -2.51 -13.59
N ALA A 97 -4.36 -1.81 -12.84
CA ALA A 97 -5.82 -1.99 -12.90
C ALA A 97 -6.37 -1.72 -14.31
N ARG A 98 -5.90 -0.66 -14.97
CA ARG A 98 -6.30 -0.31 -16.33
C ARG A 98 -5.83 -1.35 -17.34
N LEU A 99 -4.63 -1.86 -17.19
CA LEU A 99 -4.04 -2.83 -18.11
C LEU A 99 -4.72 -4.20 -18.01
N ILE A 100 -5.31 -4.55 -16.89
CA ILE A 100 -6.18 -5.73 -16.76
C ILE A 100 -7.40 -5.57 -17.67
N GLN A 101 -8.04 -4.42 -17.64
CA GLN A 101 -9.20 -4.14 -18.50
C GLN A 101 -8.82 -4.17 -19.97
N ALA A 102 -7.65 -3.67 -20.33
CA ALA A 102 -7.12 -3.68 -21.70
C ALA A 102 -6.53 -5.05 -22.09
N LYS A 103 -6.39 -5.98 -21.15
CA LYS A 103 -5.78 -7.31 -21.34
C LYS A 103 -4.35 -7.24 -21.88
N ASP A 104 -3.60 -6.22 -21.43
CA ASP A 104 -2.22 -5.98 -21.88
C ASP A 104 -1.23 -6.55 -20.87
N ALA A 105 -0.97 -7.85 -20.98
CA ALA A 105 -0.07 -8.56 -20.07
C ALA A 105 1.40 -8.06 -20.14
N PRO A 106 1.99 -7.76 -21.32
CA PRO A 106 3.36 -7.24 -21.36
C PRO A 106 3.54 -5.92 -20.62
N ASP A 107 2.65 -4.94 -20.84
CA ASP A 107 2.71 -3.66 -20.12
C ASP A 107 2.40 -3.81 -18.65
N PHE A 108 1.48 -4.71 -18.29
CA PHE A 108 1.19 -5.03 -16.90
C PHE A 108 2.44 -5.56 -16.19
N GLY A 109 3.18 -6.47 -16.82
CA GLY A 109 4.44 -7.01 -16.28
C GLY A 109 5.46 -5.92 -16.02
N ARG A 110 5.58 -4.93 -16.91
CA ARG A 110 6.47 -3.78 -16.70
C ARG A 110 6.06 -2.93 -15.50
N GLN A 111 4.77 -2.68 -15.34
CA GLN A 111 4.27 -1.95 -14.16
C GLN A 111 4.49 -2.72 -12.86
N LEU A 112 4.31 -4.04 -12.90
CA LEU A 112 4.57 -4.91 -11.75
C LEU A 112 6.05 -4.85 -11.34
N ASP A 113 6.97 -4.84 -12.31
CA ASP A 113 8.40 -4.70 -12.03
C ASP A 113 8.74 -3.34 -11.42
N SER A 114 8.11 -2.26 -11.90
CA SER A 114 8.24 -0.92 -11.30
C SER A 114 7.75 -0.91 -9.86
N LEU A 115 6.63 -1.56 -9.60
CA LEU A 115 6.06 -1.68 -8.25
C LEU A 115 7.02 -2.42 -7.31
N ARG A 116 7.64 -3.49 -7.77
CA ARG A 116 8.64 -4.25 -7.00
C ARG A 116 9.86 -3.40 -6.66
N ALA A 117 10.33 -2.58 -7.59
CA ALA A 117 11.43 -1.66 -7.35
C ALA A 117 11.06 -0.62 -6.28
N ASP A 118 9.86 -0.07 -6.35
CA ASP A 118 9.36 0.90 -5.37
C ASP A 118 9.19 0.26 -3.98
N GLN A 119 8.78 -1.01 -3.91
CA GLN A 119 8.69 -1.75 -2.64
C GLN A 119 10.03 -1.83 -1.93
N LYS A 120 11.11 -2.07 -2.67
CA LYS A 120 12.47 -2.11 -2.10
C LYS A 120 12.85 -0.76 -1.51
N LEU A 121 12.53 0.34 -2.20
CA LEU A 121 12.79 1.69 -1.71
C LEU A 121 11.98 2.01 -0.46
N VAL A 122 10.71 1.63 -0.44
CA VAL A 122 9.84 1.82 0.73
C VAL A 122 10.38 1.04 1.93
N LYS A 123 10.83 -0.19 1.71
CA LYS A 123 11.41 -0.99 2.77
C LYS A 123 12.68 -0.35 3.34
N GLN A 124 13.55 0.19 2.49
CA GLN A 124 14.75 0.89 2.92
C GLN A 124 14.41 2.12 3.78
N LEU A 125 13.39 2.87 3.38
CA LEU A 125 12.92 4.02 4.16
C LEU A 125 12.33 3.59 5.50
N SER A 126 11.57 2.50 5.52
CA SER A 126 11.00 1.94 6.75
C SER A 126 12.09 1.50 7.72
N ASP A 127 13.11 0.80 7.22
CA ASP A 127 14.24 0.36 8.02
C ASP A 127 15.00 1.56 8.61
N SER A 128 15.13 2.66 7.86
CA SER A 128 15.74 3.91 8.34
C SER A 128 14.96 4.53 9.49
N ILE A 129 13.63 4.49 9.42
CA ILE A 129 12.75 5.01 10.48
C ILE A 129 12.92 4.17 11.75
N GLU A 130 12.89 2.84 11.63
CA GLU A 130 13.02 1.92 12.77
C GLU A 130 14.39 2.03 13.45
N SER A 131 15.46 2.18 12.68
CA SER A 131 16.83 2.24 13.23
C SER A 131 17.10 3.51 14.04
N ARG A 132 16.27 4.55 13.89
CA ARG A 132 16.41 5.84 14.59
C ARG A 132 15.43 6.03 15.76
N GLN A 133 14.60 5.05 15.99
CA GLN A 133 13.76 4.98 17.17
C GLN A 133 14.49 4.20 18.25
#